data_f7b58bc65715f83610f3e89eb20e2f8d
#
_entry.id   f7b58bc65715f83610f3e89eb20e2f8d
#
_cell.length_a   1.000
_cell.length_b   1.000
_cell.length_c   1.000
_cell.angle_alpha   90.00
_cell.angle_beta   90.00
_cell.angle_gamma   90.00
#
_symmetry.space_group_name_H-M   'P 1'
#
loop_
_entity.id
_entity.type
_entity.pdbx_description
1 polymer ?
#
loop_
_entity_poly.entity_id
_entity_poly.type
_entity_poly.pdbx_seq_one_letter_code
_entity_poly.pdbx_strand_id
1 'polypeptide(L)'
;MTRALGVISGVSVSHEHASVHEIEAVATESQREAVATLLAEPAVEEAFVLQTCNRAEAYVVTDDPAAGRDVLASYLGDVESSTAERMDHEESLRQLMRVAAGLESLVIGEDQIIGQVRDAYEDARSVGGIDAVLESAVTKAIHVGERARSETRINDGVVSLGSAAVTLAEREHDLDGVTALVVGAGEMATLAAKAIDARTDVERLLVANRTIPHAEHVVESVSIEGAAVGLDALPAAVEAAKLVVAATDKPGPIFDAEAFADAGETVVVDLAQPRDVPEAVSTFESVTRYDMDALETITDETRSERLEAATVVEKRIDEAFEELLTQYKRKRADEVISAMYEGAERRKAAELETAFAKLDLDDEQREIVESMADSIVNQLLAPPTSSLRDAAEDDDWSTINTALQLFEPDFGSEATAPPNFVGDLSPDDIPESARDQIPPRIREQLDD
;
A
#
# COMPACT_ATOMS: atom_id res chain seq x y z
N MET A 1 -28.53 -1.60 9.55
CA MET A 1 -27.73 -1.10 10.69
C MET A 1 -26.59 -0.35 10.06
N THR A 2 -26.58 0.96 10.15
CA THR A 2 -25.49 1.79 9.61
C THR A 2 -24.38 1.77 10.65
N ARG A 3 -23.28 1.08 10.37
CA ARG A 3 -22.09 1.04 11.21
C ARG A 3 -21.34 2.36 11.05
N ALA A 4 -20.76 2.88 12.12
CA ALA A 4 -19.90 4.06 12.04
C ALA A 4 -18.69 3.74 11.18
N LEU A 5 -18.22 4.70 10.35
CA LEU A 5 -16.97 4.55 9.61
C LEU A 5 -15.81 4.39 10.60
N GLY A 6 -15.17 3.22 10.57
CA GLY A 6 -14.01 2.93 11.40
C GLY A 6 -12.77 3.75 11.01
N VAL A 7 -11.76 3.74 11.86
CA VAL A 7 -10.49 4.43 11.68
C VAL A 7 -9.43 3.44 11.22
N ILE A 8 -8.64 3.80 10.22
CA ILE A 8 -7.50 2.99 9.79
C ILE A 8 -6.35 3.20 10.80
N SER A 9 -5.73 2.11 11.20
CA SER A 9 -4.41 2.09 11.83
C SER A 9 -3.49 1.24 10.97
N GLY A 10 -2.25 1.66 10.77
CA GLY A 10 -1.29 0.97 9.93
C GLY A 10 0.03 0.69 10.63
N VAL A 11 0.75 -0.33 10.16
CA VAL A 11 2.16 -0.58 10.47
C VAL A 11 2.91 -0.92 9.21
N SER A 12 4.16 -0.46 9.12
CA SER A 12 5.09 -0.77 8.04
C SER A 12 6.42 -1.22 8.60
N VAL A 13 6.92 -2.36 8.11
CA VAL A 13 8.29 -2.83 8.30
C VAL A 13 8.91 -2.90 6.92
N SER A 14 9.80 -1.98 6.61
CA SER A 14 10.37 -1.81 5.27
C SER A 14 11.90 -1.79 5.30
N HIS A 15 12.50 -2.00 4.12
CA HIS A 15 13.95 -2.00 3.92
C HIS A 15 14.65 -0.71 4.37
N GLU A 16 13.92 0.40 4.57
CA GLU A 16 14.50 1.67 5.06
C GLU A 16 14.93 1.58 6.52
N HIS A 17 14.22 0.77 7.34
CA HIS A 17 14.42 0.72 8.78
C HIS A 17 14.67 -0.70 9.30
N ALA A 18 14.47 -1.72 8.46
CA ALA A 18 14.55 -3.13 8.83
C ALA A 18 15.44 -3.93 7.87
N SER A 19 16.12 -4.93 8.40
CA SER A 19 16.81 -5.94 7.60
C SER A 19 15.81 -6.90 6.94
N VAL A 20 16.22 -7.58 5.89
CA VAL A 20 15.41 -8.62 5.21
C VAL A 20 14.90 -9.66 6.21
N HIS A 21 15.73 -10.06 7.17
CA HIS A 21 15.35 -11.04 8.19
C HIS A 21 14.22 -10.53 9.12
N GLU A 22 14.19 -9.25 9.44
CA GLU A 22 13.12 -8.65 10.26
C GLU A 22 11.83 -8.52 9.45
N ILE A 23 11.91 -8.20 8.15
CA ILE A 23 10.76 -8.20 7.24
C ILE A 23 10.18 -9.61 7.13
N GLU A 24 11.02 -10.62 6.91
CA GLU A 24 10.62 -12.03 6.86
C GLU A 24 10.00 -12.53 8.17
N ALA A 25 10.44 -12.01 9.32
CA ALA A 25 9.90 -12.39 10.62
C ALA A 25 8.43 -11.94 10.83
N VAL A 26 8.00 -10.86 10.16
CA VAL A 26 6.60 -10.36 10.18
C VAL A 26 5.79 -11.00 9.06
N ALA A 27 6.44 -11.37 7.95
CA ALA A 27 5.76 -11.96 6.81
C ALA A 27 5.21 -13.36 7.16
N THR A 28 3.99 -13.63 6.69
CA THR A 28 3.34 -14.94 6.79
C THR A 28 3.48 -15.70 5.46
N GLU A 29 3.18 -17.00 5.45
CA GLU A 29 3.21 -17.81 4.23
C GLU A 29 2.22 -17.29 3.15
N SER A 30 1.17 -16.59 3.56
CA SER A 30 0.13 -16.08 2.67
C SER A 30 -0.48 -14.77 3.18
N GLN A 31 -0.58 -13.76 2.34
CA GLN A 31 -1.28 -12.49 2.64
C GLN A 31 -2.75 -12.74 3.06
N ARG A 32 -3.42 -13.70 2.42
CA ARG A 32 -4.80 -14.10 2.79
C ARG A 32 -4.90 -14.62 4.21
N GLU A 33 -3.93 -15.42 4.64
CA GLU A 33 -3.88 -15.95 6.01
C GLU A 33 -3.63 -14.84 7.02
N ALA A 34 -2.73 -13.90 6.71
CA ALA A 34 -2.49 -12.72 7.55
C ALA A 34 -3.76 -11.87 7.70
N VAL A 35 -4.46 -11.57 6.61
CA VAL A 35 -5.73 -10.84 6.65
C VAL A 35 -6.79 -11.59 7.46
N ALA A 36 -6.94 -12.90 7.25
CA ALA A 36 -7.90 -13.71 7.99
C ALA A 36 -7.59 -13.75 9.50
N THR A 37 -6.31 -13.77 9.86
CA THR A 37 -5.87 -13.70 11.26
C THR A 37 -6.23 -12.37 11.91
N LEU A 38 -6.00 -11.26 11.22
CA LEU A 38 -6.39 -9.92 11.70
C LEU A 38 -7.90 -9.79 11.85
N LEU A 39 -8.69 -10.31 10.90
CA LEU A 39 -10.15 -10.31 10.96
C LEU A 39 -10.73 -11.20 12.08
N ALA A 40 -9.94 -12.15 12.61
CA ALA A 40 -10.38 -12.96 13.74
C ALA A 40 -10.37 -12.17 15.07
N GLU A 41 -9.69 -11.02 15.13
CA GLU A 41 -9.70 -10.12 16.28
C GLU A 41 -11.06 -9.38 16.34
N PRO A 42 -11.78 -9.44 17.47
CA PRO A 42 -13.15 -8.91 17.56
C PRO A 42 -13.29 -7.41 17.29
N ALA A 43 -12.21 -6.64 17.48
CA ALA A 43 -12.19 -5.21 17.25
C ALA A 43 -11.95 -4.82 15.78
N VAL A 44 -11.54 -5.76 14.91
CA VAL A 44 -11.18 -5.50 13.53
C VAL A 44 -12.39 -5.68 12.61
N GLU A 45 -12.73 -4.66 11.85
CA GLU A 45 -13.81 -4.67 10.88
C GLU A 45 -13.32 -4.95 9.45
N GLU A 46 -12.18 -4.32 9.08
CA GLU A 46 -11.53 -4.51 7.79
C GLU A 46 -10.03 -4.71 8.01
N ALA A 47 -9.39 -5.47 7.13
CA ALA A 47 -7.94 -5.68 7.18
C ALA A 47 -7.35 -5.82 5.77
N PHE A 48 -6.20 -5.19 5.56
CA PHE A 48 -5.40 -5.28 4.35
C PHE A 48 -3.94 -5.52 4.72
N VAL A 49 -3.27 -6.45 4.02
CA VAL A 49 -1.87 -6.78 4.24
C VAL A 49 -1.15 -6.78 2.91
N LEU A 50 -0.01 -6.11 2.85
CA LEU A 50 0.89 -6.09 1.72
C LEU A 50 2.24 -6.68 2.12
N GLN A 51 2.63 -7.78 1.49
CA GLN A 51 3.92 -8.44 1.72
C GLN A 51 4.70 -8.55 0.40
N THR A 52 5.93 -8.07 0.41
CA THR A 52 6.87 -8.17 -0.70
C THR A 52 8.25 -8.54 -0.16
N CYS A 53 9.25 -8.71 -1.02
CA CYS A 53 10.64 -8.94 -0.58
C CYS A 53 11.23 -7.78 0.25
N ASN A 54 10.69 -6.56 0.11
CA ASN A 54 11.27 -5.35 0.69
C ASN A 54 10.38 -4.69 1.75
N ARG A 55 9.16 -5.22 2.01
CA ARG A 55 8.23 -4.67 3.01
C ARG A 55 7.18 -5.67 3.47
N ALA A 56 6.75 -5.51 4.71
CA ALA A 56 5.55 -6.10 5.26
C ALA A 56 4.71 -4.98 5.91
N GLU A 57 3.53 -4.71 5.37
CA GLU A 57 2.60 -3.69 5.86
C GLU A 57 1.27 -4.31 6.21
N ALA A 58 0.67 -3.86 7.30
CA ALA A 58 -0.67 -4.26 7.70
C ALA A 58 -1.50 -3.04 8.09
N TYR A 59 -2.77 -3.05 7.68
CA TYR A 59 -3.74 -1.99 7.92
C TYR A 59 -5.01 -2.62 8.45
N VAL A 60 -5.53 -2.08 9.53
CA VAL A 60 -6.80 -2.53 10.13
C VAL A 60 -7.74 -1.36 10.30
N VAL A 61 -9.04 -1.61 10.17
CA VAL A 61 -10.11 -0.66 10.49
C VAL A 61 -10.76 -1.09 11.79
N THR A 62 -10.83 -0.17 12.72
CA THR A 62 -11.44 -0.37 14.04
C THR A 62 -12.26 0.85 14.43
N ASP A 63 -13.23 0.69 15.33
CA ASP A 63 -13.98 1.80 15.91
C ASP A 63 -13.12 2.68 16.84
N ASP A 64 -12.11 2.06 17.49
CA ASP A 64 -11.19 2.72 18.42
C ASP A 64 -9.74 2.61 17.90
N PRO A 65 -9.04 3.72 17.64
CA PRO A 65 -7.65 3.72 17.22
C PRO A 65 -6.71 3.00 18.19
N ALA A 66 -7.01 2.98 19.50
CA ALA A 66 -6.20 2.27 20.47
C ALA A 66 -6.28 0.75 20.26
N ALA A 67 -7.49 0.22 20.01
CA ALA A 67 -7.68 -1.19 19.68
C ALA A 67 -6.92 -1.59 18.39
N GLY A 68 -6.95 -0.73 17.36
CA GLY A 68 -6.18 -0.94 16.14
C GLY A 68 -4.68 -1.03 16.38
N ARG A 69 -4.13 -0.13 17.19
CA ARG A 69 -2.71 -0.17 17.57
C ARG A 69 -2.33 -1.43 18.34
N ASP A 70 -3.18 -1.89 19.25
CA ASP A 70 -2.94 -3.09 20.06
C ASP A 70 -2.95 -4.36 19.20
N VAL A 71 -3.88 -4.46 18.25
CA VAL A 71 -3.94 -5.57 17.30
C VAL A 71 -2.69 -5.59 16.43
N LEU A 72 -2.29 -4.45 15.87
CA LEU A 72 -1.09 -4.35 15.03
C LEU A 72 0.21 -4.58 15.82
N ALA A 73 0.26 -4.20 17.09
CA ALA A 73 1.39 -4.54 17.97
C ALA A 73 1.50 -6.05 18.16
N SER A 74 0.37 -6.76 18.29
CA SER A 74 0.34 -8.22 18.37
C SER A 74 0.74 -8.89 17.04
N TYR A 75 0.37 -8.30 15.91
CA TYR A 75 0.77 -8.76 14.58
C TYR A 75 2.28 -8.66 14.35
N LEU A 76 2.93 -7.59 14.82
CA LEU A 76 4.38 -7.40 14.72
C LEU A 76 5.19 -8.41 15.56
N GLY A 77 4.60 -9.00 16.61
CA GLY A 77 5.27 -9.97 17.48
C GLY A 77 6.52 -9.40 18.17
N ASP A 78 7.65 -10.09 17.99
CA ASP A 78 8.93 -9.76 18.64
C ASP A 78 9.79 -8.73 17.86
N VAL A 79 9.26 -8.14 16.77
CA VAL A 79 9.99 -7.12 16.01
C VAL A 79 10.16 -5.85 16.84
N GLU A 80 11.40 -5.34 16.88
CA GLU A 80 11.71 -4.14 17.66
C GLU A 80 10.88 -2.94 17.20
N SER A 81 10.37 -2.18 18.18
CA SER A 81 9.54 -1.00 17.89
C SER A 81 10.25 0.10 17.09
N SER A 82 11.58 0.04 17.01
CA SER A 82 12.42 0.97 16.24
C SER A 82 12.45 0.66 14.73
N THR A 83 12.09 -0.57 14.34
CA THR A 83 12.10 -1.05 12.95
C THR A 83 10.71 -1.02 12.30
N ALA A 84 9.66 -0.83 13.10
CA ALA A 84 8.29 -0.75 12.64
C ALA A 84 7.76 0.69 12.75
N GLU A 85 7.37 1.26 11.63
CA GLU A 85 6.65 2.53 11.58
C GLU A 85 5.18 2.29 11.89
N ARG A 86 4.63 3.06 12.83
CA ARG A 86 3.22 3.01 13.20
C ARG A 86 2.53 4.25 12.66
N MET A 87 1.42 4.03 12.02
CA MET A 87 0.71 5.06 11.26
C MET A 87 -0.70 5.22 11.80
N ASP A 88 -1.11 6.46 11.97
CA ASP A 88 -2.50 6.82 12.20
C ASP A 88 -3.33 6.74 10.91
N HIS A 89 -4.58 7.24 10.95
CA HIS A 89 -5.48 7.18 9.81
C HIS A 89 -4.95 7.94 8.59
N GLU A 90 -4.49 9.16 8.78
CA GLU A 90 -4.03 10.01 7.69
C GLU A 90 -2.68 9.54 7.14
N GLU A 91 -1.77 9.16 8.03
CA GLU A 91 -0.47 8.58 7.68
C GLU A 91 -0.65 7.28 6.90
N SER A 92 -1.57 6.40 7.32
CA SER A 92 -1.90 5.15 6.63
C SER A 92 -2.41 5.38 5.21
N LEU A 93 -3.28 6.37 5.01
CA LEU A 93 -3.80 6.72 3.68
C LEU A 93 -2.69 7.25 2.77
N ARG A 94 -1.82 8.13 3.28
CA ARG A 94 -0.69 8.66 2.53
C ARG A 94 0.31 7.56 2.18
N GLN A 95 0.62 6.68 3.13
CA GLN A 95 1.53 5.56 2.93
C GLN A 95 1.04 4.62 1.82
N LEU A 96 -0.22 4.22 1.83
CA LEU A 96 -0.81 3.40 0.77
C LEU A 96 -0.64 4.03 -0.62
N MET A 97 -0.85 5.35 -0.74
CA MET A 97 -0.67 6.08 -2.00
C MET A 97 0.80 6.16 -2.41
N ARG A 98 1.73 6.42 -1.48
CA ARG A 98 3.17 6.48 -1.72
C ARG A 98 3.71 5.13 -2.17
N VAL A 99 3.30 4.05 -1.51
CA VAL A 99 3.66 2.68 -1.86
C VAL A 99 3.14 2.33 -3.26
N ALA A 100 1.86 2.55 -3.54
CA ALA A 100 1.28 2.26 -4.85
C ALA A 100 1.92 3.08 -5.98
N ALA A 101 2.34 4.31 -5.69
CA ALA A 101 3.07 5.17 -6.63
C ALA A 101 4.55 4.74 -6.83
N GLY A 102 5.07 3.86 -5.97
CA GLY A 102 6.47 3.40 -6.01
C GLY A 102 7.46 4.39 -5.39
N LEU A 103 7.00 5.36 -4.59
CA LEU A 103 7.89 6.30 -3.90
C LEU A 103 8.66 5.65 -2.76
N GLU A 104 8.08 4.59 -2.17
CA GLU A 104 8.66 3.81 -1.07
C GLU A 104 9.43 2.58 -1.56
N SER A 105 9.60 2.39 -2.86
CA SER A 105 10.34 1.27 -3.43
C SER A 105 11.84 1.52 -3.40
N LEU A 106 12.64 0.45 -3.28
CA LEU A 106 14.11 0.53 -3.34
C LEU A 106 14.57 1.28 -4.61
N VAL A 107 13.88 1.05 -5.72
CA VAL A 107 14.01 1.83 -6.95
C VAL A 107 12.76 2.67 -7.12
N ILE A 108 12.88 3.99 -6.94
CA ILE A 108 11.74 4.91 -7.03
C ILE A 108 11.02 4.74 -8.38
N GLY A 109 9.70 4.54 -8.33
CA GLY A 109 8.87 4.37 -9.51
C GLY A 109 8.86 2.96 -10.10
N GLU A 110 9.32 1.97 -9.36
CA GLU A 110 9.27 0.56 -9.77
C GLU A 110 7.87 0.12 -10.19
N ASP A 111 7.76 -0.59 -11.33
CA ASP A 111 6.47 -0.99 -11.89
C ASP A 111 5.82 -2.18 -11.18
N GLN A 112 6.61 -3.00 -10.48
CA GLN A 112 6.09 -4.21 -9.82
C GLN A 112 5.16 -3.91 -8.66
N ILE A 113 5.47 -2.90 -7.85
CA ILE A 113 4.74 -2.63 -6.62
C ILE A 113 3.24 -2.40 -6.84
N ILE A 114 2.83 -1.76 -7.95
CA ILE A 114 1.42 -1.55 -8.23
C ILE A 114 0.69 -2.86 -8.56
N GLY A 115 1.38 -3.82 -9.18
CA GLY A 115 0.88 -5.18 -9.36
C GLY A 115 0.68 -5.89 -8.02
N GLN A 116 1.69 -5.83 -7.16
CA GLN A 116 1.65 -6.43 -5.81
C GLN A 116 0.54 -5.82 -4.94
N VAL A 117 0.30 -4.51 -5.01
CA VAL A 117 -0.82 -3.85 -4.30
C VAL A 117 -2.17 -4.35 -4.82
N ARG A 118 -2.33 -4.55 -6.14
CA ARG A 118 -3.56 -5.13 -6.71
C ARG A 118 -3.78 -6.57 -6.28
N ASP A 119 -2.73 -7.40 -6.30
CA ASP A 119 -2.82 -8.79 -5.87
C ASP A 119 -3.18 -8.88 -4.38
N ALA A 120 -2.56 -8.05 -3.54
CA ALA A 120 -2.88 -7.93 -2.12
C ALA A 120 -4.33 -7.47 -1.88
N TYR A 121 -4.84 -6.54 -2.69
CA TYR A 121 -6.23 -6.11 -2.63
C TYR A 121 -7.21 -7.24 -2.98
N GLU A 122 -6.95 -7.99 -4.06
CA GLU A 122 -7.79 -9.13 -4.42
C GLU A 122 -7.71 -10.25 -3.37
N ASP A 123 -6.55 -10.48 -2.78
CA ASP A 123 -6.37 -11.43 -1.68
C ASP A 123 -7.20 -11.03 -0.45
N ALA A 124 -7.09 -9.79 0.01
CA ALA A 124 -7.86 -9.28 1.14
C ALA A 124 -9.36 -9.33 0.88
N ARG A 125 -9.80 -8.92 -0.33
CA ARG A 125 -11.20 -8.97 -0.76
C ARG A 125 -11.75 -10.39 -0.75
N SER A 126 -10.94 -11.36 -1.18
CA SER A 126 -11.36 -12.78 -1.27
C SER A 126 -11.72 -13.40 0.08
N VAL A 127 -11.17 -12.87 1.18
CA VAL A 127 -11.43 -13.35 2.55
C VAL A 127 -12.31 -12.39 3.37
N GLY A 128 -12.87 -11.35 2.72
CA GLY A 128 -13.76 -10.40 3.37
C GLY A 128 -13.05 -9.31 4.17
N GLY A 129 -11.75 -9.05 3.88
CA GLY A 129 -10.96 -8.01 4.55
C GLY A 129 -11.22 -6.61 4.04
N ILE A 130 -11.91 -6.46 2.92
CA ILE A 130 -12.21 -5.18 2.30
C ILE A 130 -13.70 -4.86 2.40
N ASP A 131 -14.02 -3.71 3.02
CA ASP A 131 -15.34 -3.10 3.00
C ASP A 131 -15.17 -1.60 2.70
N ALA A 132 -16.06 -0.76 3.09
CA ALA A 132 -16.25 0.61 2.64
C ALA A 132 -15.05 1.55 2.87
N VAL A 133 -14.25 1.35 3.92
CA VAL A 133 -13.12 2.21 4.28
C VAL A 133 -11.89 1.83 3.46
N LEU A 134 -11.45 0.57 3.53
CA LEU A 134 -10.28 0.10 2.79
C LEU A 134 -10.54 0.01 1.28
N GLU A 135 -11.79 -0.27 0.85
CA GLU A 135 -12.15 -0.18 -0.58
C GLU A 135 -11.80 1.20 -1.14
N SER A 136 -12.23 2.26 -0.45
CA SER A 136 -11.97 3.64 -0.89
C SER A 136 -10.48 3.99 -0.82
N ALA A 137 -9.77 3.56 0.24
CA ALA A 137 -8.36 3.85 0.45
C ALA A 137 -7.47 3.15 -0.60
N VAL A 138 -7.62 1.82 -0.74
CA VAL A 138 -6.75 1.01 -1.61
C VAL A 138 -7.04 1.29 -3.09
N THR A 139 -8.31 1.43 -3.49
CA THR A 139 -8.63 1.78 -4.89
C THR A 139 -8.14 3.18 -5.26
N LYS A 140 -8.20 4.15 -4.33
CA LYS A 140 -7.62 5.48 -4.55
C LYS A 140 -6.10 5.41 -4.67
N ALA A 141 -5.42 4.62 -3.82
CA ALA A 141 -3.98 4.41 -3.89
C ALA A 141 -3.56 3.78 -5.23
N ILE A 142 -4.27 2.74 -5.69
CA ILE A 142 -4.03 2.12 -7.00
C ILE A 142 -4.18 3.16 -8.12
N HIS A 143 -5.25 3.96 -8.10
CA HIS A 143 -5.47 5.00 -9.11
C HIS A 143 -4.37 6.06 -9.12
N VAL A 144 -3.90 6.50 -7.94
CA VAL A 144 -2.75 7.41 -7.82
C VAL A 144 -1.49 6.78 -8.42
N GLY A 145 -1.23 5.50 -8.13
CA GLY A 145 -0.09 4.76 -8.68
C GLY A 145 -0.14 4.61 -10.21
N GLU A 146 -1.31 4.39 -10.79
CA GLU A 146 -1.52 4.36 -12.24
C GLU A 146 -1.26 5.72 -12.89
N ARG A 147 -1.80 6.78 -12.29
CA ARG A 147 -1.59 8.15 -12.76
C ARG A 147 -0.14 8.61 -12.63
N ALA A 148 0.53 8.23 -11.54
CA ALA A 148 1.95 8.50 -11.37
C ALA A 148 2.75 7.98 -12.56
N ARG A 149 2.48 6.76 -13.03
CA ARG A 149 3.18 6.13 -14.16
C ARG A 149 2.77 6.67 -15.51
N SER A 150 1.49 6.97 -15.72
CA SER A 150 0.97 7.41 -17.03
C SER A 150 1.14 8.91 -17.28
N GLU A 151 1.21 9.73 -16.23
CA GLU A 151 1.21 11.20 -16.33
C GLU A 151 2.53 11.83 -15.89
N THR A 152 3.50 11.04 -15.39
CA THR A 152 4.82 11.51 -15.00
C THR A 152 5.90 10.60 -15.60
N ARG A 153 7.16 10.98 -15.41
CA ARG A 153 8.31 10.20 -15.86
C ARG A 153 8.93 9.38 -14.72
N ILE A 154 8.13 9.01 -13.72
CA ILE A 154 8.63 8.32 -12.52
C ILE A 154 9.18 6.93 -12.81
N ASN A 155 8.64 6.27 -13.83
CA ASN A 155 9.08 4.96 -14.31
C ASN A 155 9.92 5.04 -15.58
N ASP A 156 10.32 6.23 -16.05
CA ASP A 156 11.21 6.36 -17.19
C ASP A 156 12.65 5.93 -16.81
N GLY A 157 13.30 5.27 -17.74
CA GLY A 157 14.70 4.85 -17.61
C GLY A 157 14.87 3.50 -16.92
N VAL A 158 15.86 3.38 -16.04
CA VAL A 158 16.22 2.13 -15.35
C VAL A 158 15.30 1.90 -14.14
N VAL A 159 14.31 1.02 -14.25
CA VAL A 159 13.26 0.79 -13.24
C VAL A 159 13.57 -0.39 -12.33
N SER A 160 14.61 -1.17 -12.60
CA SER A 160 15.05 -2.29 -11.79
C SER A 160 16.55 -2.53 -11.98
N LEU A 161 17.16 -3.23 -11.04
CA LEU A 161 18.56 -3.68 -11.20
C LEU A 161 18.75 -4.54 -12.46
N GLY A 162 17.75 -5.34 -12.84
CA GLY A 162 17.76 -6.08 -14.09
C GLY A 162 17.81 -5.17 -15.32
N SER A 163 17.01 -4.08 -15.34
CA SER A 163 17.08 -3.09 -16.44
C SER A 163 18.35 -2.25 -16.40
N ALA A 164 18.93 -2.01 -15.20
CA ALA A 164 20.23 -1.39 -15.07
C ALA A 164 21.34 -2.24 -15.70
N ALA A 165 21.30 -3.54 -15.44
CA ALA A 165 22.25 -4.50 -16.03
C ALA A 165 22.19 -4.49 -17.56
N VAL A 166 20.99 -4.50 -18.14
CA VAL A 166 20.80 -4.44 -19.60
C VAL A 166 21.29 -3.11 -20.16
N THR A 167 20.93 -1.98 -19.53
CA THR A 167 21.39 -0.64 -19.96
C THR A 167 22.92 -0.53 -19.94
N LEU A 168 23.56 -1.12 -18.92
CA LEU A 168 25.02 -1.15 -18.84
C LEU A 168 25.62 -1.97 -19.98
N ALA A 169 25.06 -3.13 -20.26
CA ALA A 169 25.50 -4.00 -21.35
C ALA A 169 25.33 -3.33 -22.73
N GLU A 170 24.21 -2.64 -22.98
CA GLU A 170 23.95 -1.87 -24.23
C GLU A 170 24.94 -0.72 -24.45
N ARG A 171 25.47 -0.11 -23.38
CA ARG A 171 26.51 0.93 -23.49
C ARG A 171 27.85 0.41 -23.98
N GLU A 172 28.15 -0.83 -23.64
CA GLU A 172 29.44 -1.44 -23.90
C GLU A 172 29.46 -2.22 -25.20
N HIS A 173 28.33 -2.86 -25.54
CA HIS A 173 28.24 -3.77 -26.70
C HIS A 173 26.89 -3.64 -27.42
N ASP A 174 26.93 -3.90 -28.71
CA ASP A 174 25.73 -4.12 -29.52
C ASP A 174 25.17 -5.52 -29.18
N LEU A 175 23.93 -5.53 -28.72
CA LEU A 175 23.18 -6.73 -28.31
C LEU A 175 22.25 -7.27 -29.40
N ASP A 176 22.26 -6.71 -30.62
CA ASP A 176 21.40 -7.15 -31.69
C ASP A 176 21.80 -8.52 -32.24
N GLY A 177 20.85 -9.42 -32.35
CA GLY A 177 21.06 -10.76 -32.91
C GLY A 177 21.98 -11.69 -32.09
N VAL A 178 22.22 -11.37 -30.80
CA VAL A 178 23.09 -12.17 -29.94
C VAL A 178 22.30 -13.14 -29.07
N THR A 179 23.02 -14.06 -28.41
CA THR A 179 22.47 -14.88 -27.33
C THR A 179 22.77 -14.22 -25.99
N ALA A 180 21.75 -14.11 -25.14
CA ALA A 180 21.88 -13.72 -23.74
C ALA A 180 21.68 -14.93 -22.81
N LEU A 181 22.39 -14.94 -21.69
CA LEU A 181 22.29 -15.95 -20.63
C LEU A 181 21.87 -15.28 -19.33
N VAL A 182 20.77 -15.72 -18.76
CA VAL A 182 20.34 -15.37 -17.39
C VAL A 182 20.55 -16.58 -16.49
N VAL A 183 21.25 -16.40 -15.36
CA VAL A 183 21.52 -17.46 -14.39
C VAL A 183 20.80 -17.19 -13.10
N GLY A 184 19.90 -18.10 -12.75
CA GLY A 184 18.89 -17.94 -11.70
C GLY A 184 17.47 -17.94 -12.28
N ALA A 185 16.49 -18.13 -11.42
CA ALA A 185 15.07 -18.06 -11.77
C ALA A 185 14.25 -17.42 -10.64
N GLY A 186 14.90 -16.60 -9.82
CA GLY A 186 14.28 -15.75 -8.83
C GLY A 186 13.76 -14.44 -9.46
N GLU A 187 13.30 -13.53 -8.62
CA GLU A 187 12.73 -12.25 -9.03
C GLU A 187 13.68 -11.42 -9.89
N MET A 188 14.94 -11.26 -9.44
CA MET A 188 15.96 -10.48 -10.17
C MET A 188 16.31 -11.06 -11.54
N ALA A 189 16.40 -12.40 -11.63
CA ALA A 189 16.62 -13.08 -12.90
C ALA A 189 15.45 -12.88 -13.86
N THR A 190 14.23 -12.95 -13.35
CA THR A 190 13.00 -12.70 -14.15
C THR A 190 12.93 -11.25 -14.64
N LEU A 191 13.31 -10.29 -13.81
CA LEU A 191 13.37 -8.88 -14.20
C LEU A 191 14.44 -8.62 -15.28
N ALA A 192 15.61 -9.24 -15.13
CA ALA A 192 16.66 -9.15 -16.14
C ALA A 192 16.19 -9.74 -17.49
N ALA A 193 15.55 -10.92 -17.47
CA ALA A 193 15.00 -11.55 -18.68
C ALA A 193 13.94 -10.65 -19.36
N LYS A 194 12.99 -10.06 -18.59
CA LYS A 194 12.00 -9.12 -19.11
C LYS A 194 12.61 -7.83 -19.63
N ALA A 195 13.67 -7.33 -18.99
CA ALA A 195 14.38 -6.14 -19.46
C ALA A 195 15.12 -6.40 -20.78
N ILE A 196 15.72 -7.59 -20.94
CA ILE A 196 16.31 -8.02 -22.21
C ILE A 196 15.24 -8.05 -23.30
N ASP A 197 14.08 -8.68 -23.04
CA ASP A 197 12.96 -8.79 -23.99
C ASP A 197 12.41 -7.41 -24.42
N ALA A 198 12.29 -6.48 -23.48
CA ALA A 198 11.67 -5.18 -23.74
C ALA A 198 12.60 -4.14 -24.39
N ARG A 199 13.93 -4.30 -24.30
CA ARG A 199 14.89 -3.24 -24.62
C ARG A 199 15.92 -3.59 -25.67
N THR A 200 16.04 -4.87 -26.02
CA THR A 200 17.09 -5.34 -26.93
C THR A 200 16.50 -6.20 -28.05
N ASP A 201 17.22 -6.27 -29.18
CA ASP A 201 16.92 -7.19 -30.27
C ASP A 201 17.76 -8.49 -30.14
N VAL A 202 17.87 -9.02 -28.89
CA VAL A 202 18.49 -10.31 -28.60
C VAL A 202 17.76 -11.42 -29.34
N GLU A 203 18.47 -12.27 -30.07
CA GLU A 203 17.87 -13.35 -30.88
C GLU A 203 17.45 -14.54 -30.00
N ARG A 204 18.24 -14.84 -28.95
CA ARG A 204 18.02 -16.01 -28.10
C ARG A 204 18.30 -15.73 -26.64
N LEU A 205 17.42 -16.21 -25.76
CA LEU A 205 17.58 -16.18 -24.30
C LEU A 205 17.82 -17.60 -23.75
N LEU A 206 18.93 -17.81 -23.07
CA LEU A 206 19.17 -19.00 -22.27
C LEU A 206 18.89 -18.65 -20.80
N VAL A 207 18.13 -19.49 -20.09
CA VAL A 207 17.93 -19.36 -18.65
C VAL A 207 18.47 -20.59 -17.96
N ALA A 208 19.51 -20.41 -17.16
CA ALA A 208 20.16 -21.49 -16.41
C ALA A 208 19.69 -21.49 -14.96
N ASN A 209 19.20 -22.62 -14.46
CA ASN A 209 18.83 -22.76 -13.06
C ASN A 209 19.02 -24.18 -12.57
N ARG A 210 19.16 -24.35 -11.24
CA ARG A 210 19.22 -25.66 -10.60
C ARG A 210 17.95 -26.48 -10.85
N THR A 211 16.81 -25.81 -10.83
CA THR A 211 15.46 -26.40 -11.04
C THR A 211 14.95 -25.98 -12.41
N ILE A 212 14.96 -26.89 -13.37
CA ILE A 212 14.60 -26.61 -14.78
C ILE A 212 13.18 -26.00 -14.91
N PRO A 213 12.10 -26.53 -14.26
CA PRO A 213 10.78 -25.92 -14.35
C PRO A 213 10.74 -24.45 -13.95
N HIS A 214 11.56 -23.99 -13.02
CA HIS A 214 11.63 -22.56 -12.69
C HIS A 214 12.27 -21.74 -13.82
N ALA A 215 13.30 -22.27 -14.47
CA ALA A 215 13.90 -21.63 -15.64
C ALA A 215 12.92 -21.60 -16.83
N GLU A 216 12.15 -22.68 -17.05
CA GLU A 216 11.11 -22.72 -18.07
C GLU A 216 10.05 -21.62 -17.85
N HIS A 217 9.64 -21.40 -16.60
CA HIS A 217 8.69 -20.33 -16.25
C HIS A 217 9.24 -18.94 -16.61
N VAL A 218 10.54 -18.67 -16.37
CA VAL A 218 11.17 -17.41 -16.79
C VAL A 218 11.16 -17.27 -18.31
N VAL A 219 11.53 -18.33 -19.04
CA VAL A 219 11.50 -18.36 -20.51
C VAL A 219 10.09 -18.09 -21.04
N GLU A 220 9.06 -18.69 -20.44
CA GLU A 220 7.65 -18.49 -20.82
C GLU A 220 7.13 -17.06 -20.55
N SER A 221 7.81 -16.32 -19.66
CA SER A 221 7.44 -14.95 -19.29
C SER A 221 7.92 -13.87 -20.24
N VAL A 222 8.66 -14.23 -21.27
CA VAL A 222 9.26 -13.35 -22.30
C VAL A 222 8.86 -13.76 -23.71
N SER A 223 9.00 -12.86 -24.68
CA SER A 223 8.65 -13.09 -26.08
C SER A 223 9.82 -13.62 -26.93
N ILE A 224 11.07 -13.47 -26.44
CA ILE A 224 12.28 -13.93 -27.12
C ILE A 224 12.29 -15.47 -27.19
N GLU A 225 12.79 -16.04 -28.30
CA GLU A 225 13.04 -17.47 -28.38
C GLU A 225 14.04 -17.90 -27.29
N GLY A 226 13.60 -18.72 -26.35
CA GLY A 226 14.38 -19.08 -25.18
C GLY A 226 14.46 -20.56 -24.91
N ALA A 227 15.45 -20.97 -24.14
CA ALA A 227 15.62 -22.33 -23.64
C ALA A 227 16.07 -22.34 -22.17
N ALA A 228 15.43 -23.21 -21.37
CA ALA A 228 15.86 -23.52 -20.01
C ALA A 228 16.98 -24.56 -20.03
N VAL A 229 18.03 -24.33 -19.29
CA VAL A 229 19.21 -25.24 -19.18
C VAL A 229 19.60 -25.51 -17.73
N GLY A 230 20.22 -26.63 -17.47
CA GLY A 230 20.78 -26.95 -16.15
C GLY A 230 22.11 -26.23 -15.89
N LEU A 231 22.48 -26.15 -14.62
CA LEU A 231 23.75 -25.52 -14.22
C LEU A 231 25.00 -26.28 -14.75
N ASP A 232 24.88 -27.53 -15.11
CA ASP A 232 25.90 -28.35 -15.76
C ASP A 232 26.20 -27.90 -17.20
N ALA A 233 25.27 -27.18 -17.82
CA ALA A 233 25.46 -26.62 -19.16
C ALA A 233 26.06 -25.19 -19.16
N LEU A 234 26.38 -24.61 -17.98
CA LEU A 234 26.91 -23.23 -17.86
C LEU A 234 28.11 -22.95 -18.75
N PRO A 235 29.16 -23.81 -18.84
CA PRO A 235 30.30 -23.52 -19.70
C PRO A 235 29.93 -23.34 -21.17
N ALA A 236 29.09 -24.21 -21.71
CA ALA A 236 28.62 -24.11 -23.09
C ALA A 236 27.65 -22.93 -23.30
N ALA A 237 26.84 -22.59 -22.29
CA ALA A 237 25.92 -21.45 -22.34
C ALA A 237 26.70 -20.12 -22.31
N VAL A 238 27.79 -20.02 -21.52
CA VAL A 238 28.66 -18.85 -21.46
C VAL A 238 29.41 -18.67 -22.80
N GLU A 239 29.95 -19.75 -23.38
CA GLU A 239 30.61 -19.69 -24.68
C GLU A 239 29.68 -19.15 -25.79
N ALA A 240 28.39 -19.48 -25.71
CA ALA A 240 27.40 -19.03 -26.70
C ALA A 240 26.90 -17.60 -26.45
N ALA A 241 27.02 -17.05 -25.24
CA ALA A 241 26.41 -15.81 -24.84
C ALA A 241 27.35 -14.60 -24.96
N LYS A 242 26.80 -13.45 -25.42
CA LYS A 242 27.49 -12.16 -25.36
C LYS A 242 27.11 -11.34 -24.13
N LEU A 243 25.93 -11.63 -23.55
CA LEU A 243 25.47 -11.04 -22.29
C LEU A 243 25.20 -12.17 -21.30
N VAL A 244 25.80 -12.09 -20.12
CA VAL A 244 25.52 -12.98 -18.98
C VAL A 244 25.04 -12.15 -17.80
N VAL A 245 23.84 -12.42 -17.31
CA VAL A 245 23.32 -11.83 -16.08
C VAL A 245 23.21 -12.93 -15.03
N ALA A 246 23.98 -12.81 -13.96
CA ALA A 246 23.95 -13.74 -12.83
C ALA A 246 23.10 -13.14 -11.70
N ALA A 247 22.10 -13.89 -11.22
CA ALA A 247 21.16 -13.46 -10.21
C ALA A 247 20.60 -14.66 -9.42
N THR A 248 21.48 -15.37 -8.70
CA THR A 248 21.07 -16.50 -7.86
C THR A 248 21.16 -16.16 -6.37
N ASP A 249 20.37 -16.87 -5.55
CA ASP A 249 20.38 -16.75 -4.09
C ASP A 249 21.34 -17.77 -3.43
N LYS A 250 22.27 -18.35 -4.20
CA LYS A 250 23.17 -19.36 -3.67
C LYS A 250 24.27 -18.74 -2.81
N PRO A 251 24.56 -19.28 -1.62
CA PRO A 251 25.70 -18.82 -0.84
C PRO A 251 27.04 -19.20 -1.50
N GLY A 252 27.62 -18.27 -2.25
CA GLY A 252 28.93 -18.36 -2.91
C GLY A 252 28.87 -18.61 -4.42
N PRO A 253 30.00 -18.47 -5.11
CA PRO A 253 30.08 -18.46 -6.57
C PRO A 253 29.41 -19.67 -7.22
N ILE A 254 28.68 -19.42 -8.31
CA ILE A 254 28.06 -20.45 -9.13
C ILE A 254 28.94 -20.82 -10.34
N PHE A 255 29.80 -19.88 -10.74
CA PHE A 255 30.73 -20.06 -11.82
C PHE A 255 32.13 -20.41 -11.32
N ASP A 256 32.83 -21.28 -12.04
CA ASP A 256 34.28 -21.36 -12.02
C ASP A 256 34.84 -20.39 -13.06
N ALA A 257 35.97 -19.73 -12.77
CA ALA A 257 36.55 -18.77 -13.71
C ALA A 257 36.89 -19.40 -15.07
N GLU A 258 37.23 -20.68 -15.09
CA GLU A 258 37.53 -21.46 -16.32
C GLU A 258 36.29 -21.56 -17.25
N ALA A 259 35.07 -21.41 -16.76
CA ALA A 259 33.88 -21.39 -17.61
C ALA A 259 33.89 -20.24 -18.63
N PHE A 260 34.70 -19.21 -18.40
CA PHE A 260 34.86 -18.06 -19.29
C PHE A 260 36.10 -18.11 -20.18
N ALA A 261 36.92 -19.18 -20.10
CA ALA A 261 38.18 -19.28 -20.83
C ALA A 261 38.00 -19.23 -22.36
N ASP A 262 36.93 -19.83 -22.86
CA ASP A 262 36.57 -19.89 -24.29
C ASP A 262 35.49 -18.89 -24.68
N ALA A 263 35.08 -18.00 -23.75
CA ALA A 263 34.09 -16.96 -24.03
C ALA A 263 34.65 -15.93 -25.03
N GLY A 264 33.84 -15.56 -26.01
CA GLY A 264 34.13 -14.43 -26.91
C GLY A 264 33.99 -13.08 -26.16
N GLU A 265 33.87 -11.99 -26.90
CA GLU A 265 33.53 -10.69 -26.26
C GLU A 265 32.22 -10.83 -25.52
N THR A 266 32.27 -10.81 -24.19
CA THR A 266 31.13 -11.09 -23.29
C THR A 266 31.06 -10.06 -22.19
N VAL A 267 29.86 -9.49 -21.99
CA VAL A 267 29.54 -8.68 -20.80
C VAL A 267 28.91 -9.58 -19.74
N VAL A 268 29.44 -9.50 -18.55
CA VAL A 268 28.95 -10.25 -17.39
C VAL A 268 28.48 -9.26 -16.33
N VAL A 269 27.20 -9.31 -15.93
CA VAL A 269 26.64 -8.50 -14.87
C VAL A 269 26.21 -9.41 -13.72
N ASP A 270 26.85 -9.23 -12.57
CA ASP A 270 26.59 -10.02 -11.37
C ASP A 270 25.69 -9.24 -10.40
N LEU A 271 24.43 -9.66 -10.31
CA LEU A 271 23.40 -9.09 -9.44
C LEU A 271 23.27 -9.86 -8.11
N ALA A 272 24.03 -10.97 -7.95
CA ALA A 272 23.89 -11.84 -6.79
C ALA A 272 24.62 -11.29 -5.56
N GLN A 273 24.04 -11.52 -4.38
CA GLN A 273 24.69 -11.33 -3.08
C GLN A 273 24.46 -12.58 -2.22
N PRO A 274 25.56 -13.32 -1.89
CA PRO A 274 26.97 -13.11 -2.30
C PRO A 274 27.18 -13.35 -3.78
N ARG A 275 28.29 -12.77 -4.34
CA ARG A 275 28.61 -12.80 -5.76
C ARG A 275 28.63 -14.21 -6.36
N ASP A 276 27.97 -14.35 -7.50
CA ASP A 276 27.93 -15.59 -8.30
C ASP A 276 29.18 -15.76 -9.18
N VAL A 277 29.80 -14.65 -9.61
CA VAL A 277 30.90 -14.60 -10.55
C VAL A 277 32.22 -14.28 -9.83
N PRO A 278 33.22 -15.17 -9.85
CA PRO A 278 34.52 -14.93 -9.21
C PRO A 278 35.23 -13.71 -9.81
N GLU A 279 35.95 -12.96 -8.98
CA GLU A 279 36.76 -11.81 -9.41
C GLU A 279 37.83 -12.18 -10.47
N ALA A 280 38.33 -13.42 -10.43
CA ALA A 280 39.29 -13.96 -11.40
C ALA A 280 38.77 -13.91 -12.86
N VAL A 281 37.48 -13.83 -13.09
CA VAL A 281 36.89 -13.69 -14.45
C VAL A 281 37.33 -12.38 -15.10
N SER A 282 37.62 -11.34 -14.35
CA SER A 282 38.11 -10.05 -14.86
C SER A 282 39.56 -10.15 -15.45
N THR A 283 40.25 -11.29 -15.31
CA THR A 283 41.55 -11.50 -15.92
C THR A 283 41.47 -11.89 -17.38
N PHE A 284 40.33 -12.30 -17.89
CA PHE A 284 40.13 -12.61 -19.30
C PHE A 284 39.87 -11.32 -20.10
N GLU A 285 40.73 -11.02 -21.09
CA GLU A 285 40.62 -9.78 -21.90
C GLU A 285 39.31 -9.69 -22.70
N SER A 286 38.71 -10.85 -23.01
CA SER A 286 37.42 -10.93 -23.74
C SER A 286 36.19 -10.73 -22.85
N VAL A 287 36.34 -10.60 -21.52
CA VAL A 287 35.21 -10.54 -20.59
C VAL A 287 35.22 -9.21 -19.82
N THR A 288 34.17 -8.46 -19.97
CA THR A 288 33.93 -7.27 -19.15
C THR A 288 32.94 -7.62 -18.04
N ARG A 289 33.41 -7.59 -16.79
CA ARG A 289 32.57 -7.93 -15.60
C ARG A 289 32.16 -6.67 -14.86
N TYR A 290 30.88 -6.61 -14.58
CA TYR A 290 30.25 -5.62 -13.72
C TYR A 290 29.57 -6.28 -12.53
N ASP A 291 29.46 -5.57 -11.42
CA ASP A 291 28.75 -6.00 -10.23
C ASP A 291 27.78 -4.90 -9.77
N MET A 292 27.12 -5.10 -8.62
CA MET A 292 26.15 -4.16 -8.05
C MET A 292 26.71 -2.75 -7.89
N ASP A 293 28.01 -2.61 -7.53
CA ASP A 293 28.62 -1.29 -7.31
C ASP A 293 28.73 -0.50 -8.63
N ALA A 294 28.93 -1.19 -9.75
CA ALA A 294 28.95 -0.55 -11.08
C ALA A 294 27.55 -0.08 -11.50
N LEU A 295 26.50 -0.78 -11.08
CA LEU A 295 25.12 -0.42 -11.37
C LEU A 295 24.66 0.80 -10.58
N GLU A 296 25.18 1.05 -9.37
CA GLU A 296 24.86 2.24 -8.58
C GLU A 296 25.13 3.52 -9.37
N THR A 297 26.21 3.55 -10.16
CA THR A 297 26.54 4.75 -10.98
C THR A 297 25.47 5.02 -12.03
N ILE A 298 24.87 4.00 -12.64
CA ILE A 298 23.80 4.16 -13.65
C ILE A 298 22.48 4.51 -13.01
N THR A 299 22.18 3.91 -11.87
CA THR A 299 20.98 4.25 -11.11
C THR A 299 21.04 5.67 -10.57
N ASP A 300 22.22 6.18 -10.20
CA ASP A 300 22.41 7.57 -9.76
C ASP A 300 22.21 8.60 -10.88
N GLU A 301 22.60 8.32 -12.12
CA GLU A 301 22.34 9.20 -13.27
C GLU A 301 20.85 9.38 -13.51
N THR A 302 20.06 8.31 -13.40
CA THR A 302 18.59 8.35 -13.58
C THR A 302 17.84 8.78 -12.30
N ARG A 303 18.50 8.74 -11.14
CA ARG A 303 17.93 9.11 -9.85
C ARG A 303 17.50 10.58 -9.79
N SER A 304 18.28 11.50 -10.38
CA SER A 304 17.95 12.92 -10.39
C SER A 304 16.63 13.20 -11.14
N GLU A 305 16.45 12.59 -12.32
CA GLU A 305 15.22 12.75 -13.10
C GLU A 305 14.00 12.16 -12.38
N ARG A 306 14.19 11.04 -11.68
CA ARG A 306 13.14 10.41 -10.87
C ARG A 306 12.79 11.20 -9.63
N LEU A 307 13.75 11.83 -8.97
CA LEU A 307 13.48 12.71 -7.83
C LEU A 307 12.66 13.93 -8.25
N GLU A 308 12.90 14.47 -9.45
CA GLU A 308 12.03 15.52 -10.01
C GLU A 308 10.61 15.00 -10.28
N ALA A 309 10.48 13.83 -10.87
CA ALA A 309 9.19 13.18 -11.09
C ALA A 309 8.49 12.84 -9.77
N ALA A 310 9.22 12.34 -8.77
CA ALA A 310 8.71 12.05 -7.43
C ALA A 310 8.09 13.29 -6.78
N THR A 311 8.70 14.47 -6.96
CA THR A 311 8.13 15.73 -6.46
C THR A 311 6.78 16.06 -7.10
N VAL A 312 6.58 15.70 -8.37
CA VAL A 312 5.28 15.87 -9.05
C VAL A 312 4.27 14.86 -8.53
N VAL A 313 4.71 13.62 -8.28
CA VAL A 313 3.85 12.55 -7.73
C VAL A 313 3.40 12.90 -6.31
N GLU A 314 4.28 13.44 -5.45
CA GLU A 314 3.91 13.89 -4.10
C GLU A 314 2.76 14.90 -4.12
N LYS A 315 2.81 15.90 -5.03
CA LYS A 315 1.70 16.86 -5.17
C LYS A 315 0.39 16.19 -5.58
N ARG A 316 0.45 15.16 -6.43
CA ARG A 316 -0.74 14.39 -6.82
C ARG A 316 -1.28 13.55 -5.68
N ILE A 317 -0.38 13.03 -4.83
CA ILE A 317 -0.78 12.34 -3.60
C ILE A 317 -1.50 13.32 -2.68
N ASP A 318 -0.96 14.53 -2.47
CA ASP A 318 -1.61 15.55 -1.66
C ASP A 318 -3.01 15.90 -2.19
N GLU A 319 -3.15 16.14 -3.49
CA GLU A 319 -4.46 16.42 -4.12
C GLU A 319 -5.43 15.23 -3.93
N ALA A 320 -4.97 14.01 -4.17
CA ALA A 320 -5.79 12.79 -4.03
C ALA A 320 -6.17 12.50 -2.59
N PHE A 321 -5.27 12.79 -1.65
CA PHE A 321 -5.49 12.66 -0.22
C PHE A 321 -6.59 13.63 0.27
N GLU A 322 -6.51 14.92 -0.09
CA GLU A 322 -7.54 15.90 0.25
C GLU A 322 -8.91 15.53 -0.32
N GLU A 323 -8.95 15.04 -1.57
CA GLU A 323 -10.18 14.52 -2.16
C GLU A 323 -10.76 13.35 -1.36
N LEU A 324 -9.90 12.39 -0.95
CA LEU A 324 -10.31 11.22 -0.19
C LEU A 324 -10.80 11.59 1.20
N LEU A 325 -10.09 12.49 1.91
CA LEU A 325 -10.52 13.01 3.20
C LEU A 325 -11.90 13.71 3.09
N THR A 326 -12.11 14.53 2.07
CA THR A 326 -13.39 15.17 1.83
C THR A 326 -14.52 14.14 1.61
N GLN A 327 -14.25 13.06 0.90
CA GLN A 327 -15.22 11.96 0.72
C GLN A 327 -15.54 11.27 2.05
N TYR A 328 -14.54 10.98 2.90
CA TYR A 328 -14.76 10.39 4.22
C TYR A 328 -15.60 11.33 5.12
N LYS A 329 -15.29 12.62 5.13
CA LYS A 329 -16.01 13.62 5.91
C LYS A 329 -17.49 13.69 5.50
N ARG A 330 -17.76 13.75 4.19
CA ARG A 330 -19.14 13.74 3.67
C ARG A 330 -19.89 12.47 4.04
N LYS A 331 -19.26 11.32 3.86
CA LYS A 331 -19.85 10.03 4.21
C LYS A 331 -20.17 9.95 5.70
N ARG A 332 -19.26 10.44 6.56
CA ARG A 332 -19.48 10.51 8.01
C ARG A 332 -20.63 11.43 8.37
N ALA A 333 -20.72 12.61 7.77
CA ALA A 333 -21.85 13.53 7.98
C ALA A 333 -23.19 12.88 7.57
N ASP A 334 -23.22 12.17 6.43
CA ASP A 334 -24.45 11.49 5.96
C ASP A 334 -24.86 10.35 6.91
N GLU A 335 -23.92 9.61 7.50
CA GLU A 335 -24.21 8.59 8.52
C GLU A 335 -24.82 9.19 9.78
N VAL A 336 -24.26 10.29 10.28
CA VAL A 336 -24.81 11.03 11.43
C VAL A 336 -26.22 11.52 11.13
N ILE A 337 -26.42 12.10 9.96
CA ILE A 337 -27.73 12.57 9.50
C ILE A 337 -28.74 11.41 9.45
N SER A 338 -28.37 10.27 8.87
CA SER A 338 -29.21 9.07 8.82
C SER A 338 -29.61 8.61 10.22
N ALA A 339 -28.65 8.49 11.13
CA ALA A 339 -28.90 8.07 12.51
C ALA A 339 -29.82 9.05 13.26
N MET A 340 -29.66 10.36 13.03
CA MET A 340 -30.57 11.39 13.59
C MET A 340 -32.00 11.20 13.09
N TYR A 341 -32.21 11.01 11.80
CA TYR A 341 -33.54 10.76 11.22
C TYR A 341 -34.16 9.47 11.75
N GLU A 342 -33.40 8.37 11.76
CA GLU A 342 -33.87 7.08 12.29
C GLU A 342 -34.25 7.18 13.76
N GLY A 343 -33.48 7.88 14.59
CA GLY A 343 -33.78 8.10 15.99
C GLY A 343 -35.06 8.93 16.18
N ALA A 344 -35.23 9.98 15.40
CA ALA A 344 -36.40 10.82 15.41
C ALA A 344 -37.66 10.06 14.96
N GLU A 345 -37.57 9.24 13.91
CA GLU A 345 -38.67 8.40 13.42
C GLU A 345 -39.11 7.37 14.46
N ARG A 346 -38.18 6.69 15.14
CA ARG A 346 -38.50 5.76 16.23
C ARG A 346 -39.24 6.46 17.37
N ARG A 347 -38.79 7.65 17.80
CA ARG A 347 -39.44 8.43 18.84
C ARG A 347 -40.82 8.90 18.40
N LYS A 348 -40.96 9.43 17.17
CA LYS A 348 -42.23 9.83 16.57
C LYS A 348 -43.23 8.68 16.58
N ALA A 349 -42.83 7.49 16.11
CA ALA A 349 -43.69 6.33 16.07
C ALA A 349 -44.22 5.93 17.48
N ALA A 350 -43.32 5.90 18.49
CA ALA A 350 -43.69 5.59 19.87
C ALA A 350 -44.67 6.59 20.47
N GLU A 351 -44.47 7.91 20.20
CA GLU A 351 -45.37 8.95 20.70
C GLU A 351 -46.73 8.93 19.98
N LEU A 352 -46.77 8.67 18.66
CA LEU A 352 -48.00 8.49 17.90
C LEU A 352 -48.80 7.27 18.40
N GLU A 353 -48.15 6.15 18.65
CA GLU A 353 -48.79 4.97 19.23
C GLU A 353 -49.40 5.29 20.59
N THR A 354 -48.69 6.02 21.45
CA THR A 354 -49.16 6.47 22.76
C THR A 354 -50.35 7.43 22.63
N ALA A 355 -50.30 8.36 21.67
CA ALA A 355 -51.38 9.30 21.42
C ALA A 355 -52.65 8.61 20.92
N PHE A 356 -52.51 7.69 19.96
CA PHE A 356 -53.62 6.93 19.37
C PHE A 356 -54.26 5.94 20.35
N ALA A 357 -53.50 5.42 21.31
CA ALA A 357 -54.01 4.59 22.38
C ALA A 357 -54.85 5.37 23.41
N LYS A 358 -54.62 6.68 23.55
CA LYS A 358 -55.31 7.56 24.53
C LYS A 358 -56.43 8.39 23.93
N LEU A 359 -56.41 8.61 22.63
CA LEU A 359 -57.37 9.46 21.91
C LEU A 359 -58.28 8.60 21.03
N ASP A 360 -59.58 8.88 21.05
CA ASP A 360 -60.56 8.23 20.15
C ASP A 360 -60.63 9.04 18.85
N LEU A 361 -59.70 8.75 17.93
CA LEU A 361 -59.56 9.46 16.65
C LEU A 361 -60.07 8.58 15.52
N ASP A 362 -60.78 9.18 14.58
CA ASP A 362 -61.11 8.56 13.30
C ASP A 362 -59.89 8.54 12.37
N ASP A 363 -59.97 7.86 11.23
CA ASP A 363 -58.85 7.65 10.33
C ASP A 363 -58.34 8.98 9.73
N GLU A 364 -59.21 9.94 9.42
CA GLU A 364 -58.84 11.25 8.88
C GLU A 364 -58.09 12.09 9.93
N GLN A 365 -58.53 12.04 11.19
CA GLN A 365 -57.85 12.71 12.30
C GLN A 365 -56.47 12.10 12.60
N ARG A 366 -56.32 10.77 12.46
CA ARG A 366 -55.01 10.10 12.59
C ARG A 366 -54.05 10.55 11.50
N GLU A 367 -54.46 10.58 10.23
CA GLU A 367 -53.65 11.10 9.13
C GLU A 367 -53.20 12.55 9.37
N ILE A 368 -54.05 13.40 9.91
CA ILE A 368 -53.69 14.79 10.25
C ILE A 368 -52.62 14.84 11.34
N VAL A 369 -52.76 14.03 12.39
CA VAL A 369 -51.76 13.95 13.49
C VAL A 369 -50.43 13.39 13.02
N GLU A 370 -50.45 12.36 12.19
CA GLU A 370 -49.23 11.80 11.57
C GLU A 370 -48.51 12.83 10.69
N SER A 371 -49.26 13.50 9.80
CA SER A 371 -48.71 14.55 8.92
C SER A 371 -48.13 15.73 9.71
N MET A 372 -48.80 16.12 10.83
CA MET A 372 -48.27 17.15 11.72
C MET A 372 -46.96 16.70 12.39
N ALA A 373 -46.90 15.47 12.88
CA ALA A 373 -45.66 14.90 13.48
C ALA A 373 -44.53 14.83 12.49
N ASP A 374 -44.78 14.40 11.25
CA ASP A 374 -43.80 14.38 10.14
C ASP A 374 -43.28 15.78 9.84
N SER A 375 -44.19 16.77 9.76
CA SER A 375 -43.79 18.15 9.51
C SER A 375 -42.90 18.72 10.62
N ILE A 376 -43.23 18.42 11.89
CA ILE A 376 -42.41 18.85 13.03
C ILE A 376 -41.02 18.23 12.98
N VAL A 377 -40.91 16.91 12.79
CA VAL A 377 -39.60 16.21 12.70
C VAL A 377 -38.76 16.79 11.57
N ASN A 378 -39.35 16.92 10.37
CA ASN A 378 -38.63 17.45 9.22
C ASN A 378 -38.17 18.91 9.42
N GLN A 379 -38.98 19.76 10.00
CA GLN A 379 -38.63 21.17 10.27
C GLN A 379 -37.55 21.30 11.36
N LEU A 380 -37.52 20.42 12.35
CA LEU A 380 -36.51 20.41 13.39
C LEU A 380 -35.17 19.88 12.91
N LEU A 381 -35.17 18.89 12.01
CA LEU A 381 -33.93 18.24 11.53
C LEU A 381 -33.32 18.93 10.29
N ALA A 382 -34.10 19.71 9.53
CA ALA A 382 -33.57 20.36 8.32
C ALA A 382 -32.40 21.32 8.58
N PRO A 383 -32.42 22.23 9.56
CA PRO A 383 -31.31 23.13 9.84
C PRO A 383 -30.03 22.41 10.28
N PRO A 384 -30.04 21.48 11.27
CA PRO A 384 -28.84 20.76 11.66
C PRO A 384 -28.29 19.87 10.54
N THR A 385 -29.14 19.29 9.71
CA THR A 385 -28.69 18.51 8.54
C THR A 385 -27.94 19.37 7.53
N SER A 386 -28.42 20.60 7.25
CA SER A 386 -27.69 21.54 6.39
C SER A 386 -26.34 21.90 7.01
N SER A 387 -26.33 22.29 8.29
CA SER A 387 -25.10 22.66 9.00
C SER A 387 -24.07 21.53 9.06
N LEU A 388 -24.49 20.27 9.16
CA LEU A 388 -23.60 19.12 9.15
C LEU A 388 -22.96 18.89 7.78
N ARG A 389 -23.70 19.11 6.69
CA ARG A 389 -23.14 19.02 5.34
C ARG A 389 -22.16 20.15 5.06
N ASP A 390 -22.51 21.38 5.45
CA ASP A 390 -21.64 22.55 5.32
C ASP A 390 -20.35 22.34 6.16
N ALA A 391 -20.47 21.84 7.39
CA ALA A 391 -19.34 21.54 8.26
C ALA A 391 -18.42 20.46 7.68
N ALA A 392 -18.97 19.45 6.99
CA ALA A 392 -18.20 18.42 6.31
C ALA A 392 -17.44 18.95 5.08
N GLU A 393 -17.95 20.03 4.45
CA GLU A 393 -17.25 20.71 3.34
C GLU A 393 -16.17 21.68 3.84
N ASP A 394 -16.43 22.36 4.98
CA ASP A 394 -15.55 23.38 5.57
C ASP A 394 -14.52 22.82 6.57
N ASP A 395 -14.42 21.48 6.70
CA ASP A 395 -13.52 20.80 7.64
C ASP A 395 -13.76 21.10 9.12
N ASP A 396 -15.01 21.44 9.47
CA ASP A 396 -15.41 21.77 10.84
C ASP A 396 -15.88 20.54 11.61
N TRP A 397 -14.93 19.70 12.04
CA TRP A 397 -15.19 18.54 12.89
C TRP A 397 -15.85 18.89 14.22
N SER A 398 -15.62 20.12 14.73
CA SER A 398 -16.20 20.53 16.02
C SER A 398 -17.72 20.64 15.92
N THR A 399 -18.24 21.12 14.81
CA THR A 399 -19.68 21.18 14.53
C THR A 399 -20.28 19.78 14.39
N ILE A 400 -19.60 18.84 13.70
CA ILE A 400 -20.07 17.45 13.56
C ILE A 400 -20.12 16.77 14.95
N ASN A 401 -19.08 16.89 15.76
CA ASN A 401 -19.03 16.33 17.12
C ASN A 401 -20.07 16.97 18.04
N THR A 402 -20.30 18.27 17.93
CA THR A 402 -21.33 18.96 18.70
C THR A 402 -22.73 18.46 18.36
N ALA A 403 -23.00 18.23 17.07
CA ALA A 403 -24.27 17.66 16.64
C ALA A 403 -24.47 16.23 17.15
N LEU A 404 -23.42 15.40 17.12
CA LEU A 404 -23.44 14.07 17.72
C LEU A 404 -23.81 14.12 19.22
N GLN A 405 -23.22 15.04 19.96
CA GLN A 405 -23.51 15.21 21.39
C GLN A 405 -24.91 15.75 21.67
N LEU A 406 -25.42 16.67 20.84
CA LEU A 406 -26.71 17.30 21.02
C LEU A 406 -27.88 16.38 20.70
N PHE A 407 -27.74 15.58 19.65
CA PHE A 407 -28.83 14.74 19.19
C PHE A 407 -28.75 13.30 19.71
N GLU A 408 -27.63 12.92 20.36
CA GLU A 408 -27.37 11.56 20.86
C GLU A 408 -27.98 10.51 19.91
N PRO A 409 -27.59 10.51 18.62
CA PRO A 409 -28.17 9.58 17.69
C PRO A 409 -27.91 8.16 18.19
N ASP A 410 -28.94 7.38 18.35
CA ASP A 410 -28.87 6.01 18.82
C ASP A 410 -28.34 5.13 17.68
N PHE A 411 -27.03 4.90 17.64
CA PHE A 411 -26.37 4.01 16.69
C PHE A 411 -26.61 2.52 16.98
N GLY A 412 -27.41 2.18 17.99
CA GLY A 412 -27.61 0.83 18.50
C GLY A 412 -26.81 0.59 19.78
N SER A 413 -27.25 -0.37 20.58
CA SER A 413 -26.76 -0.61 21.97
C SER A 413 -25.30 -1.13 22.07
N GLU A 414 -24.51 -1.10 20.99
CA GLU A 414 -23.11 -1.50 20.96
C GLU A 414 -22.15 -0.40 20.45
N ALA A 415 -22.65 0.80 20.13
CA ALA A 415 -21.78 1.89 19.72
C ALA A 415 -21.14 2.52 20.97
N THR A 416 -19.88 2.20 21.21
CA THR A 416 -18.97 2.98 22.06
C THR A 416 -18.88 4.42 21.55
N ALA A 417 -18.56 5.36 22.44
CA ALA A 417 -18.44 6.78 22.14
C ALA A 417 -17.61 7.01 20.86
N PRO A 418 -17.98 8.05 20.04
CA PRO A 418 -17.23 8.34 18.81
C PRO A 418 -15.75 8.47 19.10
N PRO A 419 -14.86 7.97 18.20
CA PRO A 419 -13.45 8.10 18.37
C PRO A 419 -13.08 9.56 18.59
N ASN A 420 -12.30 9.84 19.64
CA ASN A 420 -11.75 11.17 19.88
C ASN A 420 -10.73 11.47 18.78
N PHE A 421 -11.15 12.18 17.74
CA PHE A 421 -10.25 12.76 16.71
C PHE A 421 -9.43 13.95 17.21
N VAL A 422 -9.56 14.31 18.48
CA VAL A 422 -8.60 15.19 19.13
C VAL A 422 -7.42 14.30 19.46
N GLY A 423 -6.53 14.15 18.49
CA GLY A 423 -5.20 13.61 18.71
C GLY A 423 -4.60 14.30 19.93
N ASP A 424 -3.68 13.65 20.62
CA ASP A 424 -2.94 14.10 21.80
C ASP A 424 -2.47 15.57 21.66
N LEU A 425 -3.40 16.51 21.80
CA LEU A 425 -3.06 17.91 22.02
C LEU A 425 -2.50 17.99 23.43
N SER A 426 -1.17 17.99 23.50
CA SER A 426 -0.48 18.34 24.74
C SER A 426 -0.97 19.72 25.20
N PRO A 427 -1.13 19.97 26.51
CA PRO A 427 -1.45 21.31 27.03
C PRO A 427 -0.53 22.41 26.50
N ASP A 428 0.67 22.04 26.04
CA ASP A 428 1.66 22.97 25.47
C ASP A 428 1.38 23.35 24.00
N ASP A 429 0.55 22.60 23.28
CA ASP A 429 0.18 22.85 21.87
C ASP A 429 -0.97 23.87 21.75
N ILE A 430 -1.64 24.23 22.86
CA ILE A 430 -2.75 25.16 22.88
C ILE A 430 -2.21 26.60 23.07
N PRO A 431 -2.44 27.50 22.11
CA PRO A 431 -2.04 28.90 22.25
C PRO A 431 -2.63 29.53 23.54
N GLU A 432 -1.84 30.29 24.26
CA GLU A 432 -2.29 30.96 25.53
C GLU A 432 -3.60 31.76 25.37
N SER A 433 -3.86 32.31 24.19
CA SER A 433 -5.08 33.04 23.86
C SER A 433 -6.34 32.17 23.75
N ALA A 434 -6.21 30.87 23.58
CA ALA A 434 -7.32 29.92 23.48
C ALA A 434 -7.60 29.18 24.79
N ARG A 435 -6.64 29.14 25.72
CA ARG A 435 -6.76 28.43 27.02
C ARG A 435 -7.90 28.94 27.89
N ASP A 436 -8.24 30.23 27.82
CA ASP A 436 -9.33 30.84 28.59
C ASP A 436 -10.74 30.54 28.01
N GLN A 437 -10.82 30.01 26.80
CA GLN A 437 -12.07 29.64 26.15
C GLN A 437 -12.43 28.15 26.27
N ILE A 438 -11.57 27.36 26.90
CA ILE A 438 -11.79 25.92 27.11
C ILE A 438 -12.77 25.72 28.28
N PRO A 439 -13.88 24.96 28.06
CA PRO A 439 -14.81 24.64 29.11
C PRO A 439 -14.16 23.93 30.31
N PRO A 440 -14.58 24.18 31.57
CA PRO A 440 -13.94 23.64 32.77
C PRO A 440 -13.79 22.10 32.80
N ARG A 441 -14.73 21.37 32.19
CA ARG A 441 -14.72 19.89 32.10
C ARG A 441 -13.62 19.34 31.19
N ILE A 442 -13.22 20.10 30.18
CA ILE A 442 -12.15 19.69 29.27
C ILE A 442 -10.79 20.06 29.88
N ARG A 443 -10.72 21.14 30.67
CA ARG A 443 -9.52 21.55 31.39
C ARG A 443 -9.08 20.53 32.45
N GLU A 444 -10.03 19.85 33.12
CA GLU A 444 -9.76 18.78 34.09
C GLU A 444 -9.23 17.49 33.42
N GLN A 445 -9.53 17.26 32.15
CA GLN A 445 -9.03 16.08 31.39
C GLN A 445 -7.67 16.30 30.74
N LEU A 446 -7.20 17.54 30.64
CA LEU A 446 -5.87 17.90 30.09
C LEU A 446 -4.80 17.99 31.20
N ASP A 447 -5.21 18.00 32.47
CA ASP A 447 -4.32 18.10 33.64
C ASP A 447 -4.09 16.73 34.33
N ASP A 448 -4.76 15.64 33.89
CA ASP A 448 -4.59 14.25 34.35
C ASP A 448 -3.79 13.43 33.31
#